data_74089a99aeb6b403368f197b8d8b5d62
#
_entry.id   74089a99aeb6b403368f197b8d8b5d62
#
_cell.length_a   1.000
_cell.length_b   1.000
_cell.length_c   1.000
_cell.angle_alpha   90.00
_cell.angle_beta   90.00
_cell.angle_gamma   90.00
#
_symmetry.space_group_name_H-M   'P 1'
#
loop_
_entity.id
_entity.type
_entity.pdbx_description
1 polymer ?
#
loop_
_entity_poly.entity_id
_entity_poly.type
_entity_poly.pdbx_seq_one_letter_code
_entity_poly.pdbx_strand_id
1 'polypeptide(L)'
;NLHHENTIREAFNRQLAAHKRKIFWDLNPDNPKAKIYTEYIDKYAKQYAEGNLLGGYNYEHFTLKDNVNISDERKLEIESQYDKKSIWYQRDILGKRVIAEGLIYRAFADAVNSETETCENRFKKKEKPPNLSEIIIGVDFGGNGSGHAFVATGITRNYQEIIVLASQWYDCSNGDIDPDKLGQYFIDFCYRVLNMYGNITHVYCDSAEQTLINGLRSTAKKQGLGWLRIDNALKEVITERIRLTNRMMAQMRFYYMAEMCDSLVTAMCSAIWNPDKLVEDERLDNGTSDIDTLDAFEYTIERYITKFIRYE
;
A
#
# COMPACT_ATOMS: atom_id res chain seq x y z
N ASN A 1 -15.01 6.02 7.36
CA ASN A 1 -15.54 4.77 6.80
C ASN A 1 -16.10 3.89 7.91
N LEU A 2 -17.27 3.32 7.68
CA LEU A 2 -17.88 2.33 8.58
C LEU A 2 -17.23 0.98 8.29
N HIS A 3 -16.09 0.72 8.92
CA HIS A 3 -15.26 -0.46 8.66
C HIS A 3 -15.83 -1.77 9.23
N HIS A 4 -16.89 -1.71 10.05
CA HIS A 4 -17.40 -2.92 10.69
C HIS A 4 -18.93 -2.98 10.62
N GLU A 5 -19.46 -4.08 10.09
CA GLU A 5 -20.90 -4.34 9.97
C GLU A 5 -21.66 -4.17 11.29
N ASN A 6 -21.04 -4.57 12.40
CA ASN A 6 -21.64 -4.42 13.73
C ASN A 6 -21.90 -2.95 14.11
N THR A 7 -21.11 -2.00 13.62
CA THR A 7 -21.31 -0.57 13.89
C THR A 7 -22.63 -0.08 13.30
N ILE A 8 -22.95 -0.54 12.09
CA ILE A 8 -24.20 -0.18 11.39
C ILE A 8 -25.39 -0.79 12.14
N ARG A 9 -25.32 -2.08 12.47
CA ARG A 9 -26.36 -2.76 13.24
C ARG A 9 -26.59 -2.12 14.59
N GLU A 10 -25.53 -1.74 15.29
CA GLU A 10 -25.60 -1.07 16.58
C GLU A 10 -26.24 0.33 16.48
N ALA A 11 -25.93 1.08 15.42
CA ALA A 11 -26.55 2.37 15.16
C ALA A 11 -28.06 2.26 14.96
N PHE A 12 -28.53 1.23 14.26
CA PHE A 12 -29.97 0.96 14.13
C PHE A 12 -30.61 0.56 15.47
N ASN A 13 -29.94 -0.34 16.22
CA ASN A 13 -30.47 -0.82 17.53
C ASN A 13 -30.59 0.31 18.55
N ARG A 14 -29.65 1.24 18.61
CA ARG A 14 -29.66 2.36 19.55
C ARG A 14 -30.78 3.37 19.30
N GLN A 15 -31.43 3.32 18.15
CA GLN A 15 -32.53 4.20 17.82
C GLN A 15 -33.92 3.64 18.14
N LEU A 16 -34.03 2.44 18.70
CA LEU A 16 -35.31 1.77 18.96
C LEU A 16 -36.30 2.60 19.80
N ALA A 17 -35.78 3.40 20.74
CA ALA A 17 -36.60 4.24 21.62
C ALA A 17 -36.88 5.66 21.05
N ALA A 18 -36.34 6.03 19.90
CA ALA A 18 -36.51 7.36 19.34
C ALA A 18 -37.86 7.53 18.63
N HIS A 19 -38.56 8.67 18.87
CA HIS A 19 -39.81 8.98 18.21
C HIS A 19 -39.66 9.26 16.71
N LYS A 20 -38.58 9.92 16.30
CA LYS A 20 -38.23 10.18 14.90
C LYS A 20 -36.84 9.61 14.63
N ARG A 21 -36.80 8.50 13.94
CA ARG A 21 -35.54 7.80 13.62
C ARG A 21 -35.02 8.30 12.30
N LYS A 22 -33.74 8.76 12.29
CA LYS A 22 -33.01 9.11 11.07
C LYS A 22 -31.56 8.70 11.24
N ILE A 23 -31.02 8.12 10.22
CA ILE A 23 -29.58 7.80 10.13
C ILE A 23 -29.07 8.49 8.87
N PHE A 24 -28.00 9.25 9.02
CA PHE A 24 -27.28 9.88 7.91
C PHE A 24 -25.88 9.27 7.86
N TRP A 25 -25.47 8.91 6.67
CA TRP A 25 -24.13 8.41 6.41
C TRP A 25 -23.51 9.20 5.27
N ASP A 26 -22.21 9.43 5.37
CA ASP A 26 -21.36 9.82 4.26
C ASP A 26 -20.31 8.73 4.06
N LEU A 27 -20.13 8.29 2.83
CA LEU A 27 -19.27 7.18 2.47
C LEU A 27 -18.48 7.53 1.21
N ASN A 28 -17.20 7.22 1.20
CA ASN A 28 -16.47 7.18 -0.04
C ASN A 28 -16.91 5.96 -0.85
N PRO A 29 -16.97 6.08 -2.19
CA PRO A 29 -17.25 4.94 -3.04
C PRO A 29 -16.25 3.81 -2.84
N ASP A 30 -16.76 2.59 -2.88
CA ASP A 30 -15.98 1.38 -2.65
C ASP A 30 -16.43 0.28 -3.61
N ASN A 31 -16.02 -0.96 -3.36
CA ASN A 31 -16.45 -2.13 -4.11
C ASN A 31 -18.00 -2.24 -4.11
N PRO A 32 -18.66 -2.34 -5.27
CA PRO A 32 -20.13 -2.39 -5.35
C PRO A 32 -20.74 -3.61 -4.65
N LYS A 33 -19.93 -4.67 -4.40
CA LYS A 33 -20.37 -5.88 -3.68
C LYS A 33 -20.17 -5.79 -2.18
N ALA A 34 -19.63 -4.70 -1.66
CA ALA A 34 -19.48 -4.48 -0.23
C ALA A 34 -20.85 -4.54 0.46
N LYS A 35 -20.90 -5.13 1.66
CA LYS A 35 -22.14 -5.33 2.43
C LYS A 35 -22.91 -4.05 2.71
N ILE A 36 -22.20 -2.90 2.87
CA ILE A 36 -22.85 -1.62 3.05
C ILE A 36 -23.80 -1.27 1.87
N TYR A 37 -23.44 -1.65 0.64
CA TYR A 37 -24.29 -1.45 -0.53
C TYR A 37 -25.36 -2.52 -0.62
N THR A 38 -24.95 -3.80 -0.61
CA THR A 38 -25.88 -4.92 -0.89
C THR A 38 -26.92 -5.12 0.21
N GLU A 39 -26.60 -4.94 1.47
CA GLU A 39 -27.47 -5.22 2.60
C GLU A 39 -28.21 -3.96 3.13
N TYR A 40 -27.69 -2.77 2.84
CA TYR A 40 -28.29 -1.53 3.33
C TYR A 40 -28.67 -0.59 2.19
N ILE A 41 -27.75 0.00 1.48
CA ILE A 41 -28.06 1.08 0.54
C ILE A 41 -28.95 0.60 -0.61
N ASP A 42 -28.50 -0.39 -1.38
CA ASP A 42 -29.21 -0.86 -2.57
C ASP A 42 -30.48 -1.66 -2.19
N LYS A 43 -30.40 -2.43 -1.10
CA LYS A 43 -31.58 -3.15 -0.57
C LYS A 43 -32.68 -2.19 -0.16
N TYR A 44 -32.37 -1.15 0.59
CA TYR A 44 -33.37 -0.17 1.03
C TYR A 44 -33.86 0.71 -0.12
N ALA A 45 -33.00 1.05 -1.08
CA ALA A 45 -33.42 1.70 -2.31
C ALA A 45 -34.49 0.89 -3.06
N LYS A 46 -34.23 -0.42 -3.22
CA LYS A 46 -35.16 -1.35 -3.84
C LYS A 46 -36.49 -1.45 -3.07
N GLN A 47 -36.42 -1.65 -1.75
CA GLN A 47 -37.63 -1.72 -0.92
C GLN A 47 -38.46 -0.43 -0.96
N TYR A 48 -37.79 0.74 -0.98
CA TYR A 48 -38.45 2.02 -1.09
C TYR A 48 -39.16 2.18 -2.44
N ALA A 49 -38.50 1.84 -3.54
CA ALA A 49 -39.06 1.87 -4.89
C ALA A 49 -40.26 0.92 -5.07
N GLU A 50 -40.27 -0.21 -4.37
CA GLU A 50 -41.36 -1.21 -4.37
C GLU A 50 -42.47 -0.85 -3.39
N GLY A 51 -42.37 0.23 -2.63
CA GLY A 51 -43.34 0.63 -1.60
C GLY A 51 -43.33 -0.27 -0.35
N ASN A 52 -42.31 -1.11 -0.18
CA ASN A 52 -42.19 -2.06 0.92
C ASN A 52 -41.43 -1.52 2.13
N LEU A 53 -40.91 -0.28 2.06
CA LEU A 53 -40.18 0.36 3.14
C LEU A 53 -41.09 1.33 3.89
N LEU A 54 -41.34 1.08 5.20
CA LEU A 54 -42.20 1.92 6.04
C LEU A 54 -41.59 3.27 6.38
N GLY A 55 -40.27 3.46 6.20
CA GLY A 55 -39.54 4.71 6.41
C GLY A 55 -39.19 5.42 5.11
N GLY A 56 -38.69 6.64 5.22
CA GLY A 56 -38.09 7.34 4.08
C GLY A 56 -36.74 6.80 3.72
N TYR A 57 -36.37 6.92 2.46
CA TYR A 57 -35.03 6.64 1.94
C TYR A 57 -34.61 7.80 1.03
N ASN A 58 -33.39 8.27 1.20
CA ASN A 58 -32.76 9.20 0.29
C ASN A 58 -31.30 8.79 0.08
N TYR A 59 -30.82 8.90 -1.13
CA TYR A 59 -29.43 8.64 -1.50
C TYR A 59 -29.00 9.72 -2.49
N GLU A 60 -27.97 10.44 -2.11
CA GLU A 60 -27.35 11.46 -2.95
C GLU A 60 -25.92 11.03 -3.26
N HIS A 61 -25.47 11.32 -4.46
CA HIS A 61 -24.14 11.01 -4.94
C HIS A 61 -23.44 12.31 -5.32
N PHE A 62 -22.28 12.53 -4.73
CA PHE A 62 -21.46 13.71 -4.97
C PHE A 62 -20.08 13.29 -5.48
N THR A 63 -19.53 14.08 -6.38
CA THR A 63 -18.17 13.95 -6.91
C THR A 63 -17.35 15.17 -6.52
N LEU A 64 -16.04 15.15 -6.77
CA LEU A 64 -15.18 16.32 -6.58
C LEU A 64 -15.72 17.55 -7.35
N LYS A 65 -16.36 17.34 -8.52
CA LYS A 65 -16.91 18.44 -9.35
C LYS A 65 -18.08 19.16 -8.70
N ASP A 66 -18.86 18.44 -7.89
CA ASP A 66 -20.06 18.98 -7.23
C ASP A 66 -19.71 19.84 -6.00
N ASN A 67 -18.45 19.83 -5.55
CA ASN A 67 -18.02 20.64 -4.43
C ASN A 67 -17.82 22.11 -4.85
N VAL A 68 -18.80 22.95 -4.50
CA VAL A 68 -18.82 24.39 -4.82
C VAL A 68 -17.83 25.22 -4.00
N ASN A 69 -17.31 24.67 -2.90
CA ASN A 69 -16.38 25.37 -2.01
C ASN A 69 -14.91 25.24 -2.45
N ILE A 70 -14.64 24.45 -3.48
CA ILE A 70 -13.29 24.21 -4.02
C ILE A 70 -13.23 24.86 -5.41
N SER A 71 -12.20 25.71 -5.64
CA SER A 71 -11.99 26.31 -6.96
C SER A 71 -11.66 25.26 -8.02
N ASP A 72 -11.88 25.60 -9.30
CA ASP A 72 -11.60 24.66 -10.40
C ASP A 72 -10.10 24.38 -10.52
N GLU A 73 -9.23 25.34 -10.22
CA GLU A 73 -7.78 25.14 -10.17
C GLU A 73 -7.42 24.12 -9.09
N ARG A 74 -8.03 24.24 -7.88
CA ARG A 74 -7.78 23.28 -6.80
C ARG A 74 -8.34 21.89 -7.10
N LYS A 75 -9.46 21.79 -7.82
CA LYS A 75 -9.97 20.49 -8.30
C LYS A 75 -9.00 19.83 -9.25
N LEU A 76 -8.43 20.58 -10.19
CA LEU A 76 -7.41 20.07 -11.12
C LEU A 76 -6.14 19.63 -10.40
N GLU A 77 -5.71 20.39 -9.39
CA GLU A 77 -4.57 20.02 -8.55
C GLU A 77 -4.83 18.70 -7.81
N ILE A 78 -6.00 18.54 -7.17
CA ILE A 78 -6.39 17.30 -6.50
C ILE A 78 -6.43 16.14 -7.51
N GLU A 79 -7.05 16.34 -8.68
CA GLU A 79 -7.14 15.32 -9.73
C GLU A 79 -5.76 14.87 -10.22
N SER A 80 -4.79 15.81 -10.31
CA SER A 80 -3.42 15.51 -10.75
C SER A 80 -2.64 14.61 -9.81
N GLN A 81 -3.09 14.47 -8.55
CA GLN A 81 -2.46 13.61 -7.55
C GLN A 81 -2.79 12.11 -7.71
N TYR A 82 -3.66 11.79 -8.67
CA TYR A 82 -4.10 10.42 -8.90
C TYR A 82 -3.65 9.89 -10.25
N ASP A 83 -3.25 8.63 -10.30
CA ASP A 83 -3.17 7.92 -11.57
C ASP A 83 -4.58 7.67 -12.11
N LYS A 84 -4.89 8.22 -13.28
CA LYS A 84 -6.21 8.11 -13.94
C LYS A 84 -6.63 6.67 -14.24
N LYS A 85 -5.67 5.73 -14.30
CA LYS A 85 -5.92 4.30 -14.51
C LYS A 85 -6.13 3.53 -13.19
N SER A 86 -5.93 4.17 -12.04
CA SER A 86 -6.08 3.52 -10.74
C SER A 86 -7.55 3.40 -10.31
N ILE A 87 -7.84 2.43 -9.46
CA ILE A 87 -9.16 2.30 -8.82
C ILE A 87 -9.49 3.53 -7.94
N TRP A 88 -8.45 4.16 -7.39
CA TRP A 88 -8.58 5.33 -6.53
C TRP A 88 -9.09 6.55 -7.30
N TYR A 89 -8.60 6.76 -8.53
CA TYR A 89 -9.15 7.80 -9.39
C TYR A 89 -10.63 7.56 -9.70
N GLN A 90 -11.00 6.30 -9.98
CA GLN A 90 -12.39 5.94 -10.25
C GLN A 90 -13.30 6.17 -9.03
N ARG A 91 -12.82 5.83 -7.83
CA ARG A 91 -13.58 5.96 -6.59
C ARG A 91 -13.60 7.41 -6.07
N ASP A 92 -12.42 7.99 -5.82
CA ASP A 92 -12.28 9.26 -5.10
C ASP A 92 -12.58 10.48 -5.97
N ILE A 93 -12.24 10.44 -7.27
CA ILE A 93 -12.45 11.56 -8.19
C ILE A 93 -13.75 11.42 -8.96
N LEU A 94 -13.99 10.25 -9.56
CA LEU A 94 -15.18 10.02 -10.38
C LEU A 94 -16.40 9.52 -9.56
N GLY A 95 -16.23 9.26 -8.28
CA GLY A 95 -17.31 8.82 -7.38
C GLY A 95 -17.89 7.44 -7.73
N LYS A 96 -17.18 6.61 -8.46
CA LYS A 96 -17.72 5.34 -8.95
C LYS A 96 -17.50 4.20 -7.96
N ARG A 97 -18.49 3.34 -7.81
CA ARG A 97 -18.34 2.05 -7.16
C ARG A 97 -17.70 1.09 -8.16
N VAL A 98 -16.46 0.68 -7.94
CA VAL A 98 -15.72 -0.21 -8.86
C VAL A 98 -15.05 -1.34 -8.11
N ILE A 99 -14.99 -2.52 -8.77
CA ILE A 99 -14.21 -3.66 -8.30
C ILE A 99 -12.75 -3.41 -8.65
N ALA A 100 -11.85 -3.76 -7.74
CA ALA A 100 -10.42 -3.72 -8.01
C ALA A 100 -10.04 -4.91 -8.89
N GLU A 101 -9.54 -4.65 -10.09
CA GLU A 101 -9.17 -5.68 -11.07
C GLU A 101 -7.86 -5.32 -11.80
N GLY A 102 -7.13 -6.35 -12.21
CA GLY A 102 -5.92 -6.22 -13.00
C GLY A 102 -4.71 -5.72 -12.21
N LEU A 103 -3.77 -5.07 -12.88
CA LEU A 103 -2.52 -4.60 -12.28
C LEU A 103 -2.75 -3.52 -11.24
N ILE A 104 -2.13 -3.70 -10.07
CA ILE A 104 -2.15 -2.75 -8.95
C ILE A 104 -1.34 -1.49 -9.29
N TYR A 105 -0.15 -1.66 -9.87
CA TYR A 105 0.80 -0.59 -10.18
C TYR A 105 0.94 -0.41 -11.71
N ARG A 106 -0.20 -0.23 -12.40
CA ARG A 106 -0.23 -0.14 -13.87
C ARG A 106 0.68 0.94 -14.43
N ALA A 107 0.71 2.15 -13.83
CA ALA A 107 1.56 3.24 -14.29
C ALA A 107 3.05 2.90 -14.22
N PHE A 108 3.45 2.10 -13.22
CA PHE A 108 4.81 1.60 -13.07
C PHE A 108 5.13 0.55 -14.15
N ALA A 109 4.29 -0.45 -14.31
CA ALA A 109 4.46 -1.49 -15.31
C ALA A 109 4.50 -0.91 -16.75
N ASP A 110 3.61 0.04 -17.06
CA ASP A 110 3.61 0.75 -18.34
C ASP A 110 4.95 1.49 -18.57
N ALA A 111 5.51 2.14 -17.52
CA ALA A 111 6.78 2.86 -17.62
C ALA A 111 7.98 1.92 -17.79
N VAL A 112 7.98 0.75 -17.13
CA VAL A 112 9.02 -0.28 -17.33
C VAL A 112 8.95 -0.87 -18.72
N ASN A 113 7.76 -1.24 -19.19
CA ASN A 113 7.56 -1.87 -20.49
C ASN A 113 7.79 -0.92 -21.69
N SER A 114 7.70 0.38 -21.47
CA SER A 114 7.98 1.41 -22.50
C SER A 114 9.43 1.90 -22.50
N GLU A 115 10.28 1.39 -21.61
CA GLU A 115 11.69 1.75 -21.56
C GLU A 115 12.43 1.27 -22.82
N THR A 116 13.14 2.19 -23.47
CA THR A 116 13.98 1.94 -24.65
C THR A 116 15.28 2.74 -24.53
N GLU A 117 16.21 2.58 -25.45
CA GLU A 117 17.43 3.40 -25.49
C GLU A 117 17.15 4.91 -25.55
N THR A 118 16.01 5.29 -26.12
CA THR A 118 15.59 6.69 -26.32
C THR A 118 14.51 7.18 -25.36
N CYS A 119 13.87 6.27 -24.63
CA CYS A 119 12.80 6.58 -23.67
C CYS A 119 13.14 5.96 -22.32
N GLU A 120 13.64 6.79 -21.40
CA GLU A 120 13.97 6.34 -20.06
C GLU A 120 12.71 6.14 -19.18
N ASN A 121 12.75 5.14 -18.32
CA ASN A 121 11.71 4.92 -17.32
C ASN A 121 11.72 6.08 -16.30
N ARG A 122 10.62 6.81 -16.23
CA ARG A 122 10.45 8.01 -15.37
C ARG A 122 10.60 7.76 -13.88
N PHE A 123 10.46 6.51 -13.41
CA PHE A 123 10.62 6.15 -12.00
C PHE A 123 12.04 5.68 -11.65
N LYS A 124 12.91 5.53 -12.64
CA LYS A 124 14.26 5.00 -12.50
C LYS A 124 15.27 6.11 -12.24
N LYS A 125 16.06 5.98 -11.17
CA LYS A 125 17.21 6.85 -10.89
C LYS A 125 18.50 6.07 -11.08
N LYS A 126 19.48 6.69 -11.74
CA LYS A 126 20.84 6.12 -11.94
C LYS A 126 21.84 6.70 -10.94
N GLU A 127 21.61 7.92 -10.50
CA GLU A 127 22.51 8.63 -9.61
C GLU A 127 22.07 8.47 -8.15
N LYS A 128 23.05 8.36 -7.25
CA LYS A 128 22.80 8.32 -5.81
C LYS A 128 21.97 9.55 -5.39
N PRO A 129 20.82 9.35 -4.70
CA PRO A 129 19.99 10.47 -4.29
C PRO A 129 20.71 11.32 -3.25
N PRO A 130 20.78 12.64 -3.43
CA PRO A 130 21.27 13.54 -2.41
C PRO A 130 20.25 13.67 -1.26
N ASN A 131 20.72 13.94 -0.05
CA ASN A 131 19.89 14.40 1.07
C ASN A 131 18.81 13.42 1.55
N LEU A 132 19.11 12.13 1.67
CA LEU A 132 18.24 11.21 2.39
C LEU A 132 18.18 11.59 3.87
N SER A 133 16.98 11.78 4.42
CA SER A 133 16.76 12.02 5.85
C SER A 133 16.68 10.73 6.65
N GLU A 134 16.14 9.69 6.03
CA GLU A 134 16.01 8.36 6.61
C GLU A 134 16.34 7.28 5.57
N ILE A 135 16.96 6.20 6.03
CA ILE A 135 17.14 4.96 5.27
C ILE A 135 16.57 3.85 6.13
N ILE A 136 15.53 3.20 5.62
CA ILE A 136 14.76 2.20 6.35
C ILE A 136 14.83 0.89 5.58
N ILE A 137 15.07 -0.20 6.30
CA ILE A 137 15.00 -1.54 5.73
C ILE A 137 13.70 -2.20 6.18
N GLY A 138 12.96 -2.75 5.23
CA GLY A 138 11.84 -3.66 5.47
C GLY A 138 12.27 -5.10 5.24
N VAL A 139 11.79 -5.99 6.07
CA VAL A 139 12.06 -7.43 6.00
C VAL A 139 10.75 -8.17 6.05
N ASP A 140 10.46 -8.92 5.01
CA ASP A 140 9.37 -9.88 5.01
C ASP A 140 9.93 -11.30 5.07
N PHE A 141 9.34 -12.11 5.95
CA PHE A 141 9.80 -13.48 6.17
C PHE A 141 8.86 -14.44 5.46
N GLY A 142 9.33 -15.07 4.40
CA GLY A 142 8.62 -16.16 3.78
C GLY A 142 8.73 -17.46 4.58
N GLY A 143 7.75 -18.31 4.35
CA GLY A 143 7.71 -19.68 4.85
C GLY A 143 6.76 -20.50 4.00
N ASN A 144 6.79 -21.83 4.09
CA ASN A 144 5.91 -22.74 3.34
C ASN A 144 5.91 -22.53 1.81
N GLY A 145 7.09 -22.21 1.25
CA GLY A 145 7.25 -22.02 -0.21
C GLY A 145 7.19 -20.58 -0.70
N SER A 146 6.94 -19.61 0.18
CA SER A 146 7.14 -18.17 -0.05
C SER A 146 8.62 -17.80 0.15
N GLY A 147 9.03 -16.61 -0.31
CA GLY A 147 10.44 -16.17 -0.23
C GLY A 147 10.70 -15.12 0.84
N HIS A 148 11.95 -15.00 1.31
CA HIS A 148 12.36 -13.89 2.17
C HIS A 148 12.69 -12.66 1.34
N ALA A 149 12.21 -11.50 1.75
CA ALA A 149 12.46 -10.25 1.05
C ALA A 149 13.10 -9.19 1.95
N PHE A 150 14.08 -8.47 1.41
CA PHE A 150 14.70 -7.30 2.02
C PHE A 150 14.58 -6.11 1.08
N VAL A 151 14.08 -4.99 1.58
CA VAL A 151 13.99 -3.75 0.81
C VAL A 151 14.53 -2.59 1.62
N ALA A 152 15.44 -1.82 1.02
CA ALA A 152 15.94 -0.57 1.58
C ALA A 152 15.29 0.61 0.88
N THR A 153 14.67 1.49 1.65
CA THR A 153 13.99 2.69 1.17
C THR A 153 14.63 3.93 1.77
N GLY A 154 14.99 4.88 0.92
CA GLY A 154 15.40 6.22 1.30
C GLY A 154 14.22 7.18 1.28
N ILE A 155 14.07 7.97 2.33
CA ILE A 155 13.10 9.05 2.42
C ILE A 155 13.85 10.37 2.38
N THR A 156 13.48 11.26 1.47
CA THR A 156 14.10 12.58 1.38
C THR A 156 13.57 13.52 2.46
N ARG A 157 14.26 14.66 2.66
CA ARG A 157 13.82 15.66 3.64
C ARG A 157 12.36 16.04 3.42
N ASN A 158 11.68 16.26 4.54
CA ASN A 158 10.28 16.65 4.53
C ASN A 158 9.37 15.65 3.83
N TYR A 159 9.73 14.37 3.75
CA TYR A 159 8.90 13.32 3.14
C TYR A 159 8.48 13.63 1.69
N GLN A 160 9.34 14.34 0.94
CA GLN A 160 9.03 14.73 -0.44
C GLN A 160 9.04 13.55 -1.40
N GLU A 161 10.02 12.65 -1.29
CA GLU A 161 10.17 11.51 -2.18
C GLU A 161 10.40 10.22 -1.39
N ILE A 162 9.91 9.13 -1.96
CA ILE A 162 10.24 7.75 -1.63
C ILE A 162 11.16 7.23 -2.72
N ILE A 163 12.34 6.73 -2.33
CA ILE A 163 13.31 6.18 -3.27
C ILE A 163 13.71 4.79 -2.79
N VAL A 164 13.30 3.75 -3.50
CA VAL A 164 13.78 2.40 -3.18
C VAL A 164 15.23 2.28 -3.62
N LEU A 165 16.11 2.03 -2.66
CA LEU A 165 17.56 2.05 -2.82
C LEU A 165 18.10 0.68 -3.24
N ALA A 166 17.53 -0.38 -2.69
CA ALA A 166 17.88 -1.76 -2.98
C ALA A 166 16.72 -2.68 -2.63
N SER A 167 16.57 -3.77 -3.35
CA SER A 167 15.69 -4.88 -3.01
C SER A 167 16.39 -6.22 -3.27
N GLN A 168 16.02 -7.22 -2.49
CA GLN A 168 16.51 -8.58 -2.63
C GLN A 168 15.43 -9.55 -2.21
N TRP A 169 15.19 -10.56 -3.03
CA TRP A 169 14.27 -11.65 -2.72
C TRP A 169 15.01 -12.99 -2.80
N TYR A 170 14.69 -13.88 -1.88
CA TYR A 170 15.29 -15.20 -1.77
C TYR A 170 14.20 -16.26 -1.83
N ASP A 171 14.18 -17.02 -2.90
CA ASP A 171 13.21 -18.08 -3.15
C ASP A 171 13.36 -19.23 -2.14
N CYS A 172 12.27 -19.59 -1.47
CA CYS A 172 12.16 -20.73 -0.57
C CYS A 172 11.35 -21.89 -1.16
N SER A 173 11.03 -21.88 -2.44
CA SER A 173 10.24 -22.95 -3.10
C SER A 173 10.91 -24.32 -3.06
N ASN A 174 12.23 -24.38 -2.97
CA ASN A 174 13.03 -25.61 -2.88
C ASN A 174 13.41 -26.01 -1.46
N GLY A 175 12.84 -25.37 -0.46
CA GLY A 175 13.08 -25.58 0.98
C GLY A 175 13.43 -24.30 1.71
N ASP A 176 13.18 -24.29 3.01
CA ASP A 176 13.42 -23.15 3.87
C ASP A 176 14.91 -22.80 3.96
N ILE A 177 15.20 -21.51 4.02
CA ILE A 177 16.56 -21.02 4.23
C ILE A 177 16.87 -21.14 5.73
N ASP A 178 18.02 -21.77 6.03
CA ASP A 178 18.52 -21.87 7.39
C ASP A 178 18.61 -20.48 8.06
N PRO A 179 18.17 -20.32 9.33
CA PRO A 179 18.16 -19.04 10.03
C PRO A 179 19.53 -18.34 10.12
N ASP A 180 20.62 -19.10 10.22
CA ASP A 180 21.98 -18.53 10.25
C ASP A 180 22.35 -17.97 8.87
N LYS A 181 21.98 -18.68 7.82
CA LYS A 181 22.18 -18.23 6.43
C LYS A 181 21.31 -17.00 6.13
N LEU A 182 20.06 -16.98 6.58
CA LEU A 182 19.19 -15.81 6.46
C LEU A 182 19.81 -14.61 7.20
N GLY A 183 20.32 -14.83 8.41
CA GLY A 183 21.06 -13.81 9.16
C GLY A 183 22.24 -13.24 8.39
N GLN A 184 23.04 -14.09 7.72
CA GLN A 184 24.17 -13.65 6.91
C GLN A 184 23.69 -12.82 5.70
N TYR A 185 22.67 -13.27 4.98
CA TYR A 185 22.10 -12.53 3.86
C TYR A 185 21.61 -11.13 4.29
N PHE A 186 20.95 -11.04 5.45
CA PHE A 186 20.52 -9.77 6.01
C PHE A 186 21.71 -8.84 6.31
N ILE A 187 22.78 -9.36 6.91
CA ILE A 187 23.99 -8.59 7.21
C ILE A 187 24.67 -8.09 5.93
N ASP A 188 24.81 -8.95 4.93
CA ASP A 188 25.40 -8.57 3.64
C ASP A 188 24.58 -7.49 2.95
N PHE A 189 23.24 -7.57 3.02
CA PHE A 189 22.34 -6.55 2.51
C PHE A 189 22.51 -5.22 3.29
N CYS A 190 22.57 -5.26 4.61
CA CYS A 190 22.81 -4.08 5.44
C CYS A 190 24.14 -3.40 5.11
N TYR A 191 25.24 -4.14 5.00
CA TYR A 191 26.55 -3.59 4.65
C TYR A 191 26.56 -2.98 3.24
N ARG A 192 25.87 -3.60 2.29
CA ARG A 192 25.72 -3.04 0.94
C ARG A 192 25.02 -1.67 0.99
N VAL A 193 23.91 -1.58 1.71
CA VAL A 193 23.16 -0.31 1.88
C VAL A 193 24.01 0.75 2.60
N LEU A 194 24.67 0.37 3.68
CA LEU A 194 25.56 1.26 4.46
C LEU A 194 26.68 1.84 3.59
N ASN A 195 27.36 0.99 2.82
CA ASN A 195 28.49 1.41 1.98
C ASN A 195 28.07 2.33 0.84
N MET A 196 26.89 2.09 0.26
CA MET A 196 26.39 2.86 -0.89
C MET A 196 25.67 4.15 -0.47
N TYR A 197 24.86 4.11 0.56
CA TYR A 197 23.92 5.18 0.85
C TYR A 197 24.11 5.84 2.22
N GLY A 198 24.72 5.17 3.18
CA GLY A 198 24.97 5.68 4.53
C GLY A 198 24.11 5.02 5.60
N ASN A 199 23.95 5.69 6.73
CA ASN A 199 23.37 5.09 7.94
C ASN A 199 21.91 4.64 7.75
N ILE A 200 21.65 3.39 8.13
CA ILE A 200 20.31 2.82 8.27
C ILE A 200 19.71 3.35 9.58
N THR A 201 18.54 3.96 9.49
CA THR A 201 17.86 4.54 10.66
C THR A 201 17.01 3.50 11.41
N HIS A 202 16.29 2.65 10.67
CA HIS A 202 15.41 1.61 11.22
C HIS A 202 15.38 0.38 10.32
N VAL A 203 15.03 -0.75 10.92
CA VAL A 203 14.67 -2.00 10.24
C VAL A 203 13.31 -2.42 10.77
N TYR A 204 12.34 -2.62 9.88
CA TYR A 204 11.01 -3.11 10.24
C TYR A 204 10.78 -4.50 9.64
N CYS A 205 10.46 -5.46 10.49
CA CYS A 205 10.30 -6.86 10.13
C CYS A 205 8.85 -7.30 10.27
N ASP A 206 8.44 -8.28 9.47
CA ASP A 206 7.15 -8.94 9.67
C ASP A 206 6.98 -9.37 11.13
N SER A 207 5.93 -8.86 11.78
CA SER A 207 5.67 -9.05 13.20
C SER A 207 5.25 -10.48 13.58
N ALA A 208 4.88 -11.33 12.61
CA ALA A 208 4.49 -12.71 12.87
C ALA A 208 5.67 -13.60 13.30
N GLU A 209 6.88 -13.30 12.82
CA GLU A 209 8.06 -14.16 12.92
C GLU A 209 9.08 -13.71 14.00
N GLN A 210 8.64 -13.63 15.27
CA GLN A 210 9.47 -13.13 16.38
C GLN A 210 10.77 -13.89 16.59
N THR A 211 10.81 -15.18 16.28
CA THR A 211 12.02 -16.01 16.39
C THR A 211 13.07 -15.56 15.37
N LEU A 212 12.66 -15.31 14.13
CA LEU A 212 13.56 -14.84 13.09
C LEU A 212 14.04 -13.41 13.37
N ILE A 213 13.16 -12.52 13.86
CA ILE A 213 13.54 -11.16 14.28
C ILE A 213 14.64 -11.21 15.35
N ASN A 214 14.48 -12.05 16.36
CA ASN A 214 15.48 -12.22 17.42
C ASN A 214 16.80 -12.82 16.87
N GLY A 215 16.70 -13.72 15.89
CA GLY A 215 17.84 -14.24 15.13
C GLY A 215 18.62 -13.12 14.42
N LEU A 216 17.92 -12.25 13.68
CA LEU A 216 18.53 -11.09 13.01
C LEU A 216 19.22 -10.13 14.01
N ARG A 217 18.57 -9.84 15.15
CA ARG A 217 19.16 -9.00 16.22
C ARG A 217 20.45 -9.61 16.78
N SER A 218 20.45 -10.93 17.02
CA SER A 218 21.62 -11.65 17.49
C SER A 218 22.77 -11.61 16.49
N THR A 219 22.47 -11.90 15.21
CA THR A 219 23.45 -11.88 14.13
C THR A 219 24.00 -10.48 13.89
N ALA A 220 23.13 -9.45 13.88
CA ALA A 220 23.56 -8.06 13.75
C ALA A 220 24.53 -7.65 14.88
N LYS A 221 24.25 -8.04 16.13
CA LYS A 221 25.13 -7.78 17.27
C LYS A 221 26.50 -8.46 17.10
N LYS A 222 26.52 -9.73 16.67
CA LYS A 222 27.76 -10.49 16.45
C LYS A 222 28.60 -9.88 15.32
N GLN A 223 27.98 -9.29 14.31
CA GLN A 223 28.62 -8.75 13.11
C GLN A 223 28.87 -7.23 13.17
N GLY A 224 28.86 -6.63 14.37
CA GLY A 224 29.18 -5.21 14.55
C GLY A 224 28.06 -4.23 14.20
N LEU A 225 26.86 -4.72 13.88
CA LEU A 225 25.67 -3.93 13.58
C LEU A 225 24.67 -3.89 14.75
N GLY A 226 25.12 -4.10 15.98
CA GLY A 226 24.25 -4.12 17.17
C GLY A 226 23.55 -2.78 17.49
N TRP A 227 23.90 -1.72 16.79
CA TRP A 227 23.25 -0.41 16.87
C TRP A 227 21.99 -0.32 15.99
N LEU A 228 21.76 -1.25 15.07
CA LEU A 228 20.56 -1.28 14.25
C LEU A 228 19.30 -1.42 15.11
N ARG A 229 18.34 -0.54 14.87
CA ARG A 229 17.01 -0.63 15.48
C ARG A 229 16.15 -1.55 14.66
N ILE A 230 16.00 -2.79 15.12
CA ILE A 230 15.20 -3.83 14.45
C ILE A 230 13.89 -3.99 15.23
N ASP A 231 12.79 -3.56 14.65
CA ASP A 231 11.47 -3.51 15.26
C ASP A 231 10.41 -4.21 14.39
N ASN A 232 9.24 -4.45 14.97
CA ASN A 232 8.11 -5.03 14.26
C ASN A 232 7.51 -4.01 13.27
N ALA A 233 7.09 -4.48 12.10
CA ALA A 233 6.20 -3.75 11.22
C ALA A 233 4.84 -3.53 11.89
N LEU A 234 4.12 -2.47 11.52
CA LEU A 234 2.77 -2.18 12.02
C LEU A 234 1.73 -3.08 11.40
N LYS A 235 1.97 -3.50 10.15
CA LYS A 235 1.00 -4.19 9.30
C LYS A 235 -0.30 -3.39 9.15
N GLU A 236 -0.14 -2.10 8.83
CA GLU A 236 -1.26 -1.25 8.44
C GLU A 236 -2.06 -1.87 7.28
N VAL A 237 -3.29 -1.43 7.11
CA VAL A 237 -4.18 -1.94 6.08
C VAL A 237 -3.49 -1.89 4.71
N ILE A 238 -3.40 -3.03 4.03
CA ILE A 238 -2.65 -3.19 2.77
C ILE A 238 -3.11 -2.21 1.68
N THR A 239 -4.42 -1.95 1.58
CA THR A 239 -4.97 -1.01 0.60
C THR A 239 -4.50 0.44 0.83
N GLU A 240 -4.26 0.86 2.08
CA GLU A 240 -3.73 2.20 2.39
C GLU A 240 -2.25 2.32 2.01
N ARG A 241 -1.45 1.26 2.20
CA ARG A 241 -0.05 1.19 1.77
C ARG A 241 0.06 1.26 0.24
N ILE A 242 -0.77 0.48 -0.46
CA ILE A 242 -0.88 0.48 -1.93
C ILE A 242 -1.34 1.86 -2.43
N ARG A 243 -2.35 2.46 -1.79
CA ARG A 243 -2.89 3.78 -2.15
C ARG A 243 -1.83 4.87 -2.04
N LEU A 244 -1.05 4.88 -0.95
CA LEU A 244 0.07 5.80 -0.80
C LEU A 244 1.06 5.65 -1.96
N THR A 245 1.49 4.43 -2.27
CA THR A 245 2.46 4.16 -3.33
C THR A 245 1.96 4.64 -4.69
N ASN A 246 0.70 4.35 -5.06
CA ASN A 246 0.10 4.83 -6.30
C ASN A 246 0.03 6.37 -6.35
N ARG A 247 -0.31 7.02 -5.22
CA ARG A 247 -0.35 8.48 -5.11
C ARG A 247 1.04 9.09 -5.30
N MET A 248 2.06 8.54 -4.64
CA MET A 248 3.44 9.01 -4.77
C MET A 248 3.96 8.85 -6.22
N MET A 249 3.57 7.78 -6.92
CA MET A 249 3.88 7.60 -8.34
C MET A 249 3.18 8.64 -9.23
N ALA A 250 1.89 8.89 -9.00
CA ALA A 250 1.13 9.87 -9.77
C ALA A 250 1.69 11.28 -9.62
N GLN A 251 2.18 11.63 -8.44
CA GLN A 251 2.83 12.90 -8.14
C GLN A 251 4.31 12.98 -8.56
N MET A 252 4.88 11.93 -9.18
CA MET A 252 6.30 11.84 -9.50
C MET A 252 7.21 12.02 -8.26
N ARG A 253 6.82 11.37 -7.17
CA ARG A 253 7.52 11.36 -5.86
C ARG A 253 7.94 9.97 -5.42
N PHE A 254 7.75 8.96 -6.27
CA PHE A 254 8.23 7.59 -6.09
C PHE A 254 9.30 7.27 -7.13
N TYR A 255 10.43 6.72 -6.66
CA TYR A 255 11.54 6.32 -7.52
C TYR A 255 12.21 5.04 -7.01
N TYR A 256 13.03 4.42 -7.88
CA TYR A 256 13.89 3.30 -7.51
C TYR A 256 15.27 3.41 -8.18
N MET A 257 16.29 2.80 -7.57
CA MET A 257 17.65 2.78 -8.11
C MET A 257 17.81 1.69 -9.17
N ALA A 258 18.41 2.04 -10.30
CA ALA A 258 18.44 1.25 -11.53
C ALA A 258 19.00 -0.18 -11.38
N GLU A 259 20.05 -0.37 -10.58
CA GLU A 259 20.85 -1.61 -10.60
C GLU A 259 20.64 -2.51 -9.36
N MET A 260 19.74 -2.12 -8.46
CA MET A 260 19.66 -2.73 -7.13
C MET A 260 18.23 -3.14 -6.75
N CYS A 261 17.27 -3.03 -7.65
CA CYS A 261 15.85 -3.16 -7.32
C CYS A 261 15.10 -4.15 -8.22
N ASP A 262 15.78 -5.19 -8.74
CA ASP A 262 15.16 -6.12 -9.69
C ASP A 262 13.95 -6.85 -9.12
N SER A 263 14.02 -7.33 -7.87
CA SER A 263 12.88 -8.00 -7.24
C SER A 263 11.69 -7.06 -7.02
N LEU A 264 11.95 -5.78 -6.66
CA LEU A 264 10.89 -4.78 -6.58
C LEU A 264 10.24 -4.51 -7.95
N VAL A 265 11.06 -4.35 -8.99
CA VAL A 265 10.55 -4.10 -10.34
C VAL A 265 9.67 -5.25 -10.81
N THR A 266 10.13 -6.49 -10.61
CA THR A 266 9.37 -7.70 -10.95
C THR A 266 8.05 -7.75 -10.19
N ALA A 267 8.10 -7.56 -8.87
CA ALA A 267 6.92 -7.59 -8.01
C ALA A 267 5.90 -6.50 -8.36
N MET A 268 6.35 -5.25 -8.59
CA MET A 268 5.46 -4.15 -8.98
C MET A 268 4.85 -4.33 -10.36
N CYS A 269 5.58 -4.92 -11.31
CA CYS A 269 5.06 -5.20 -12.65
C CYS A 269 4.05 -6.35 -12.69
N SER A 270 4.13 -7.29 -11.76
CA SER A 270 3.29 -8.49 -11.71
C SER A 270 2.14 -8.42 -10.71
N ALA A 271 2.19 -7.48 -9.74
CA ALA A 271 1.17 -7.37 -8.71
C ALA A 271 -0.23 -7.12 -9.28
N ILE A 272 -1.15 -8.03 -8.99
CA ILE A 272 -2.56 -7.95 -9.40
C ILE A 272 -3.50 -8.02 -8.20
N TRP A 273 -4.68 -7.47 -8.38
CA TRP A 273 -5.77 -7.70 -7.44
C TRP A 273 -6.24 -9.17 -7.51
N ASN A 274 -6.60 -9.73 -6.36
CA ASN A 274 -7.08 -11.10 -6.26
C ASN A 274 -8.46 -11.24 -6.94
N PRO A 275 -8.57 -11.94 -8.08
CA PRO A 275 -9.82 -12.05 -8.81
C PRO A 275 -10.89 -12.89 -8.09
N ASP A 276 -10.48 -13.72 -7.12
CA ASP A 276 -11.39 -14.55 -6.33
C ASP A 276 -12.01 -13.78 -5.14
N LYS A 277 -11.45 -12.63 -4.79
CA LYS A 277 -11.94 -11.74 -3.72
C LYS A 277 -12.79 -10.61 -4.29
N LEU A 278 -14.05 -10.91 -4.56
CA LEU A 278 -14.97 -9.96 -5.19
C LEU A 278 -15.54 -8.89 -4.24
N VAL A 279 -15.32 -9.02 -2.95
CA VAL A 279 -15.89 -8.13 -1.91
C VAL A 279 -14.80 -7.27 -1.26
N GLU A 280 -13.60 -7.79 -1.14
CA GLU A 280 -12.45 -7.15 -0.51
C GLU A 280 -11.37 -6.87 -1.54
N ASP A 281 -10.77 -5.69 -1.49
CA ASP A 281 -9.62 -5.37 -2.33
C ASP A 281 -8.37 -5.98 -1.70
N GLU A 282 -8.01 -7.16 -2.17
CA GLU A 282 -6.87 -7.93 -1.69
C GLU A 282 -5.86 -8.11 -2.82
N ARG A 283 -4.59 -7.95 -2.54
CA ARG A 283 -3.52 -8.29 -3.47
C ARG A 283 -3.42 -9.82 -3.56
N LEU A 284 -3.30 -10.35 -4.78
CA LEU A 284 -3.06 -11.76 -4.98
C LEU A 284 -1.69 -12.14 -4.44
N ASP A 285 -1.70 -13.06 -3.49
CA ASP A 285 -0.52 -13.73 -2.96
C ASP A 285 -0.72 -15.23 -3.17
N ASN A 286 -0.04 -15.79 -4.14
CA ASN A 286 -0.14 -17.21 -4.50
C ASN A 286 1.20 -17.96 -4.32
N GLY A 287 2.19 -17.34 -3.71
CA GLY A 287 3.51 -17.92 -3.46
C GLY A 287 4.36 -18.17 -4.71
N THR A 288 3.90 -17.75 -5.89
CA THR A 288 4.60 -18.01 -7.16
C THR A 288 5.44 -16.84 -7.66
N SER A 289 5.38 -15.72 -6.97
CA SER A 289 6.10 -14.49 -7.34
C SER A 289 6.82 -13.88 -6.15
N ASP A 290 7.72 -12.97 -6.44
CA ASP A 290 8.46 -12.18 -5.44
C ASP A 290 7.61 -11.07 -4.78
N ILE A 291 6.32 -11.33 -4.60
CA ILE A 291 5.33 -10.41 -4.01
C ILE A 291 5.71 -10.00 -2.58
N ASP A 292 6.40 -10.88 -1.85
CA ASP A 292 6.96 -10.60 -0.51
C ASP A 292 7.85 -9.34 -0.51
N THR A 293 8.46 -9.02 -1.67
CA THR A 293 9.23 -7.78 -1.86
C THR A 293 8.34 -6.53 -1.68
N LEU A 294 7.05 -6.60 -2.03
CA LEU A 294 6.13 -5.49 -1.83
C LEU A 294 5.78 -5.32 -0.36
N ASP A 295 5.58 -6.41 0.39
CA ASP A 295 5.33 -6.31 1.83
C ASP A 295 6.55 -5.75 2.55
N ALA A 296 7.76 -6.24 2.23
CA ALA A 296 9.00 -5.66 2.74
C ALA A 296 9.15 -4.16 2.39
N PHE A 297 8.82 -3.75 1.17
CA PHE A 297 8.81 -2.33 0.79
C PHE A 297 7.80 -1.53 1.61
N GLU A 298 6.57 -2.01 1.71
CA GLU A 298 5.47 -1.35 2.37
C GLU A 298 5.73 -1.14 3.87
N TYR A 299 6.43 -2.07 4.55
CA TYR A 299 6.87 -1.90 5.95
C TYR A 299 7.82 -0.72 6.14
N THR A 300 8.54 -0.30 5.09
CA THR A 300 9.43 0.87 5.19
C THR A 300 8.69 2.20 5.20
N ILE A 301 7.47 2.27 4.66
CA ILE A 301 6.73 3.51 4.44
C ILE A 301 5.46 3.65 5.31
N GLU A 302 4.90 2.55 5.80
CA GLU A 302 3.59 2.54 6.47
C GLU A 302 3.50 3.49 7.68
N ARG A 303 4.58 3.64 8.46
CA ARG A 303 4.64 4.55 9.61
C ARG A 303 4.58 6.03 9.24
N TYR A 304 4.77 6.34 7.98
CA TYR A 304 4.91 7.71 7.48
C TYR A 304 3.78 8.13 6.54
N ILE A 305 2.75 7.30 6.35
CA ILE A 305 1.62 7.57 5.43
C ILE A 305 1.07 8.99 5.64
N THR A 306 0.77 9.37 6.89
CA THR A 306 0.23 10.70 7.20
C THR A 306 1.22 11.84 6.94
N LYS A 307 2.53 11.57 7.01
CA LYS A 307 3.56 12.56 6.75
C LYS A 307 3.72 12.83 5.26
N PHE A 308 3.64 11.80 4.43
CA PHE A 308 3.66 11.94 2.97
C PHE A 308 2.45 12.69 2.42
N ILE A 309 1.28 12.54 3.06
CA ILE A 309 0.03 13.17 2.64
C ILE A 309 -0.08 14.63 3.10
N ARG A 310 0.50 15.00 4.26
CA ARG A 310 0.40 16.35 4.84
C ARG A 310 1.20 17.44 4.12
N TYR A 311 1.95 17.09 3.09
CA TYR A 311 2.79 18.00 2.32
C TYR A 311 2.05 18.66 1.14
N GLU A 312 0.74 18.86 1.29
CA GLU A 312 -0.10 19.56 0.31
C GLU A 312 -0.50 20.95 0.80
#